data_d551f89ddc174b35b290f5c0020f9944
#
_entry.id   d551f89ddc174b35b290f5c0020f9944
#
_cell.length_a   1.000
_cell.length_b   1.000
_cell.length_c   1.000
_cell.angle_alpha   90.00
_cell.angle_beta   90.00
_cell.angle_gamma   90.00
#
_symmetry.space_group_name_H-M   'P 1'
#
loop_
_entity.id
_entity.type
_entity.pdbx_description
1 polymer ?
#
loop_
_entity_poly.entity_id
_entity_poly.type
_entity_poly.pdbx_seq_one_letter_code
_entity_poly.pdbx_strand_id
1 'polypeptide(L)'
;MLRRLLVLVLCIALAACAACVAAPAAGEPGTRIVPGVTVYGVSLGGFSSEPARALLRQALASSLVLDVEGEERRVDPAVFGLAGSVDEAVAAALAATAPGDLGASVTVDDARLRRYVARLDRQLRRAPRDAELVGLVGFRPRFAEGVPGRALDRPRLSSAIRSALVDGSRDPIVLPFRALAPKVDVRHFGPVVVIGRYANRLFLYDGPKLVSTFPVATGQSRYPTPTGTFRIVDMQRNPWWYPPPTSEWARGLQPVPPGPGNPLGTRWMGLDVYGVGIHGTPDAASLGYSASHGCIRMAIPSAEWLFERVRVGTLVVIASA
;
A
#
# COMPACT_ATOMS: atom_id res chain seq x y z
N MET A 1 17.66 -38.47 -26.56
CA MET A 1 16.51 -38.85 -27.40
C MET A 1 15.92 -37.59 -28.00
N LEU A 2 16.15 -37.47 -29.28
CA LEU A 2 15.96 -36.32 -30.14
C LEU A 2 14.48 -36.27 -30.61
N ARG A 3 13.72 -35.23 -30.35
CA ARG A 3 12.46 -34.97 -31.06
C ARG A 3 12.58 -33.71 -31.90
N ARG A 4 12.72 -33.90 -33.17
CA ARG A 4 12.70 -32.91 -34.23
C ARG A 4 11.27 -32.35 -34.37
N LEU A 5 11.11 -31.02 -34.26
CA LEU A 5 9.86 -30.35 -34.61
C LEU A 5 9.95 -29.93 -36.09
N LEU A 6 9.02 -30.42 -36.85
CA LEU A 6 8.86 -30.15 -38.29
C LEU A 6 8.17 -28.78 -38.43
N VAL A 7 8.84 -27.79 -39.04
CA VAL A 7 8.24 -26.50 -39.40
C VAL A 7 7.56 -26.68 -40.76
N LEU A 8 6.25 -26.64 -40.76
CA LEU A 8 5.43 -26.62 -42.00
C LEU A 8 5.32 -25.18 -42.46
N VAL A 9 6.00 -24.81 -43.55
CA VAL A 9 5.86 -23.54 -44.25
C VAL A 9 4.62 -23.62 -45.13
N LEU A 10 3.57 -22.93 -44.75
CA LEU A 10 2.35 -22.76 -45.55
C LEU A 10 2.48 -21.50 -46.40
N CYS A 11 2.79 -21.64 -47.66
CA CYS A 11 2.68 -20.58 -48.66
C CYS A 11 1.20 -20.23 -48.90
N ILE A 12 0.74 -19.07 -48.38
CA ILE A 12 -0.56 -18.54 -48.72
C ILE A 12 -0.35 -17.60 -49.92
N ALA A 13 -0.88 -18.03 -51.07
CA ALA A 13 -0.95 -17.19 -52.27
C ALA A 13 -1.84 -15.98 -52.04
N LEU A 14 -1.30 -14.77 -52.20
CA LEU A 14 -2.09 -13.53 -52.26
C LEU A 14 -2.90 -13.53 -53.55
N ALA A 15 -4.17 -13.81 -53.43
CA ALA A 15 -5.15 -13.42 -54.46
C ALA A 15 -5.40 -11.92 -54.33
N ALA A 16 -4.84 -11.14 -55.25
CA ALA A 16 -5.15 -9.73 -55.40
C ALA A 16 -6.61 -9.59 -55.83
N CYS A 17 -7.51 -9.36 -54.90
CA CYS A 17 -8.86 -8.95 -55.18
C CYS A 17 -8.81 -7.45 -55.51
N ALA A 18 -8.81 -7.14 -56.79
CA ALA A 18 -9.03 -5.80 -57.29
C ALA A 18 -10.47 -5.39 -56.93
N ALA A 19 -10.65 -4.81 -55.76
CA ALA A 19 -11.89 -4.11 -55.43
C ALA A 19 -12.00 -2.91 -56.36
N CYS A 20 -12.89 -3.03 -57.34
CA CYS A 20 -13.39 -1.86 -58.07
C CYS A 20 -13.88 -0.83 -57.06
N VAL A 21 -13.09 0.19 -56.84
CA VAL A 21 -13.55 1.41 -56.17
C VAL A 21 -14.51 2.04 -57.15
N ALA A 22 -15.80 1.83 -56.95
CA ALA A 22 -16.84 2.58 -57.63
C ALA A 22 -16.56 4.07 -57.38
N ALA A 23 -16.27 4.80 -58.43
CA ALA A 23 -16.19 6.25 -58.36
C ALA A 23 -17.50 6.79 -57.76
N PRO A 24 -17.47 7.66 -56.75
CA PRO A 24 -18.67 8.24 -56.19
C PRO A 24 -19.38 9.00 -57.32
N ALA A 25 -20.68 8.74 -57.49
CA ALA A 25 -21.55 9.51 -58.39
C ALA A 25 -21.28 10.99 -58.17
N ALA A 26 -21.13 11.73 -59.30
CA ALA A 26 -20.96 13.17 -59.33
C ALA A 26 -22.19 13.82 -58.67
N GLY A 27 -22.19 13.92 -57.34
CA GLY A 27 -23.10 14.83 -56.63
C GLY A 27 -22.71 16.25 -56.96
N GLU A 28 -23.66 17.15 -56.98
CA GLU A 28 -23.58 18.59 -57.18
C GLU A 28 -22.28 19.18 -56.61
N PRO A 29 -21.69 20.26 -57.16
CA PRO A 29 -20.47 20.87 -56.70
C PRO A 29 -20.70 21.47 -55.30
N GLY A 30 -20.91 20.59 -54.34
CA GLY A 30 -20.95 20.89 -52.91
C GLY A 30 -19.53 21.15 -52.43
N THR A 31 -19.36 22.25 -51.74
CA THR A 31 -18.13 22.70 -51.12
C THR A 31 -17.36 21.51 -50.48
N ARG A 32 -16.16 21.25 -51.01
CA ARG A 32 -15.25 20.26 -50.43
C ARG A 32 -14.31 20.93 -49.46
N ILE A 33 -13.96 20.22 -48.39
CA ILE A 33 -13.00 20.69 -47.40
C ILE A 33 -11.62 20.84 -48.07
N VAL A 34 -10.92 21.93 -47.77
CA VAL A 34 -9.57 22.21 -48.29
C VAL A 34 -8.60 21.09 -47.92
N PRO A 35 -7.76 20.60 -48.85
CA PRO A 35 -6.73 19.61 -48.53
C PRO A 35 -5.85 20.06 -47.38
N GLY A 36 -5.51 19.12 -46.45
CA GLY A 36 -4.70 19.38 -45.28
C GLY A 36 -5.45 19.94 -44.05
N VAL A 37 -6.77 20.06 -44.13
CA VAL A 37 -7.62 20.37 -42.96
C VAL A 37 -7.80 19.10 -42.13
N THR A 38 -7.51 19.20 -40.82
CA THR A 38 -7.77 18.16 -39.80
C THR A 38 -8.73 18.67 -38.74
N VAL A 39 -9.53 17.79 -38.19
CA VAL A 39 -10.40 18.05 -37.04
C VAL A 39 -10.40 16.87 -36.14
N TYR A 40 -10.13 17.07 -34.85
CA TYR A 40 -10.09 15.97 -33.88
C TYR A 40 -9.11 14.84 -34.26
N GLY A 41 -7.94 15.21 -34.79
CA GLY A 41 -6.95 14.28 -35.34
C GLY A 41 -7.34 13.54 -36.63
N VAL A 42 -8.51 13.85 -37.22
CA VAL A 42 -9.01 13.23 -38.46
C VAL A 42 -8.74 14.13 -39.64
N SER A 43 -8.09 13.61 -40.69
CA SER A 43 -7.91 14.33 -41.95
C SER A 43 -9.21 14.35 -42.71
N LEU A 44 -9.75 15.54 -42.92
CA LEU A 44 -11.01 15.78 -43.62
C LEU A 44 -10.83 16.40 -45.01
N GLY A 45 -9.60 16.73 -45.40
CA GLY A 45 -9.32 17.36 -46.69
C GLY A 45 -9.84 16.56 -47.90
N GLY A 46 -10.51 17.23 -48.82
CA GLY A 46 -11.11 16.64 -50.01
C GLY A 46 -12.50 16.00 -49.82
N PHE A 47 -12.96 15.80 -48.57
CA PHE A 47 -14.29 15.25 -48.32
C PHE A 47 -15.40 16.32 -48.46
N SER A 48 -16.60 15.88 -48.82
CA SER A 48 -17.83 16.66 -48.69
C SER A 48 -18.43 16.44 -47.28
N SER A 49 -19.52 17.16 -46.98
CA SER A 49 -20.16 17.20 -45.64
C SER A 49 -20.49 15.82 -45.06
N GLU A 50 -21.18 14.94 -45.80
CA GLU A 50 -21.64 13.65 -45.23
C GLU A 50 -20.51 12.66 -44.92
N PRO A 51 -19.51 12.41 -45.80
CA PRO A 51 -18.36 11.58 -45.47
C PRO A 51 -17.55 12.15 -44.29
N ALA A 52 -17.37 13.47 -44.20
CA ALA A 52 -16.68 14.11 -43.06
C ALA A 52 -17.43 13.90 -41.78
N ARG A 53 -18.75 14.02 -41.72
CA ARG A 53 -19.58 13.70 -40.55
C ARG A 53 -19.42 12.25 -40.11
N ALA A 54 -19.43 11.30 -41.04
CA ALA A 54 -19.29 9.89 -40.77
C ALA A 54 -17.92 9.59 -40.09
N LEU A 55 -16.83 10.15 -40.65
CA LEU A 55 -15.48 10.01 -40.11
C LEU A 55 -15.37 10.60 -38.70
N LEU A 56 -15.90 11.79 -38.46
CA LEU A 56 -15.86 12.42 -37.12
C LEU A 56 -16.70 11.66 -36.09
N ARG A 57 -17.90 11.18 -36.46
CA ARG A 57 -18.69 10.31 -35.56
C ARG A 57 -17.94 9.05 -35.19
N GLN A 58 -17.30 8.41 -36.16
CA GLN A 58 -16.46 7.22 -35.90
C GLN A 58 -15.28 7.53 -34.97
N ALA A 59 -14.59 8.64 -35.21
CA ALA A 59 -13.47 9.06 -34.37
C ALA A 59 -13.89 9.36 -32.93
N LEU A 60 -15.00 10.08 -32.72
CA LEU A 60 -15.55 10.37 -31.40
C LEU A 60 -15.99 9.10 -30.67
N ALA A 61 -16.49 8.09 -31.38
CA ALA A 61 -16.89 6.80 -30.80
C ALA A 61 -15.73 5.84 -30.57
N SER A 62 -14.54 6.14 -31.11
CA SER A 62 -13.37 5.25 -30.95
C SER A 62 -12.93 5.12 -29.50
N SER A 63 -12.77 3.89 -29.02
CA SER A 63 -12.40 3.60 -27.65
C SER A 63 -11.02 4.16 -27.28
N LEU A 64 -10.90 4.68 -26.06
CA LEU A 64 -9.61 4.91 -25.44
C LEU A 64 -8.96 3.58 -25.03
N VAL A 65 -7.64 3.53 -25.10
CA VAL A 65 -6.86 2.39 -24.63
C VAL A 65 -6.12 2.78 -23.34
N LEU A 66 -6.41 2.08 -22.26
CA LEU A 66 -5.69 2.21 -20.99
C LEU A 66 -4.74 1.02 -20.86
N ASP A 67 -3.45 1.27 -20.76
CA ASP A 67 -2.45 0.25 -20.47
C ASP A 67 -2.30 0.06 -18.97
N VAL A 68 -2.70 -1.12 -18.48
CA VAL A 68 -2.57 -1.55 -17.09
C VAL A 68 -1.47 -2.60 -17.01
N GLU A 69 -0.24 -2.18 -16.82
CA GLU A 69 0.91 -3.08 -16.69
C GLU A 69 1.11 -4.04 -17.90
N GLY A 70 0.89 -3.53 -19.10
CA GLY A 70 0.99 -4.28 -20.36
C GLY A 70 -0.32 -4.94 -20.80
N GLU A 71 -1.40 -4.82 -20.02
CA GLU A 71 -2.73 -5.26 -20.41
C GLU A 71 -3.56 -4.07 -20.93
N GLU A 72 -3.99 -4.13 -22.17
CA GLU A 72 -4.84 -3.11 -22.76
C GLU A 72 -6.29 -3.26 -22.29
N ARG A 73 -6.87 -2.15 -21.81
CA ARG A 73 -8.29 -2.03 -21.50
C ARG A 73 -8.92 -0.96 -22.39
N ARG A 74 -9.84 -1.35 -23.23
CA ARG A 74 -10.60 -0.43 -24.06
C ARG A 74 -11.76 0.18 -23.28
N VAL A 75 -11.91 1.49 -23.39
CA VAL A 75 -12.93 2.26 -22.65
C VAL A 75 -13.70 3.12 -23.64
N ASP A 76 -15.02 2.97 -23.65
CA ASP A 76 -15.90 3.79 -24.47
C ASP A 76 -15.88 5.26 -23.98
N PRO A 77 -15.60 6.24 -24.86
CA PRO A 77 -15.63 7.66 -24.50
C PRO A 77 -16.95 8.15 -23.91
N ALA A 78 -18.08 7.52 -24.26
CA ALA A 78 -19.39 7.84 -23.68
C ALA A 78 -19.44 7.70 -22.15
N VAL A 79 -18.59 6.85 -21.56
CA VAL A 79 -18.45 6.70 -20.09
C VAL A 79 -18.05 8.03 -19.45
N PHE A 80 -17.30 8.86 -20.16
CA PHE A 80 -16.82 10.17 -19.68
C PHE A 80 -17.78 11.31 -20.03
N GLY A 81 -18.93 11.00 -20.63
CA GLY A 81 -19.86 12.04 -21.08
C GLY A 81 -19.28 12.89 -22.22
N LEU A 82 -18.44 12.27 -23.08
CA LEU A 82 -17.89 12.96 -24.23
C LEU A 82 -19.04 13.45 -25.12
N ALA A 83 -19.06 14.73 -25.38
CA ALA A 83 -20.02 15.36 -26.30
C ALA A 83 -19.29 16.36 -27.21
N GLY A 84 -19.66 16.40 -28.46
CA GLY A 84 -19.11 17.34 -29.44
C GLY A 84 -20.10 17.54 -30.57
N SER A 85 -20.16 18.76 -31.10
CA SER A 85 -20.99 19.06 -32.25
C SER A 85 -20.24 18.70 -33.54
N VAL A 86 -20.57 17.52 -34.07
CA VAL A 86 -20.05 17.09 -35.39
C VAL A 86 -20.46 18.05 -36.50
N ASP A 87 -21.67 18.58 -36.43
CA ASP A 87 -22.20 19.48 -37.46
C ASP A 87 -21.45 20.83 -37.47
N GLU A 88 -21.16 21.40 -36.27
CA GLU A 88 -20.35 22.61 -36.14
C GLU A 88 -18.92 22.39 -36.64
N ALA A 89 -18.31 21.25 -36.25
CA ALA A 89 -16.96 20.90 -36.67
C ALA A 89 -16.84 20.75 -38.20
N VAL A 90 -17.83 20.09 -38.85
CA VAL A 90 -17.87 19.95 -40.31
C VAL A 90 -18.13 21.29 -40.97
N ALA A 91 -19.03 22.12 -40.45
CA ALA A 91 -19.28 23.46 -40.94
C ALA A 91 -18.02 24.34 -40.92
N ALA A 92 -17.30 24.30 -39.82
CA ALA A 92 -16.01 25.00 -39.67
C ALA A 92 -14.97 24.48 -40.70
N ALA A 93 -14.88 23.16 -40.89
CA ALA A 93 -13.97 22.56 -41.85
C ALA A 93 -14.31 22.95 -43.32
N LEU A 94 -15.59 23.03 -43.66
CA LEU A 94 -16.03 23.48 -44.97
C LEU A 94 -15.80 24.98 -45.22
N ALA A 95 -15.81 25.77 -44.13
CA ALA A 95 -15.54 27.21 -44.21
C ALA A 95 -14.03 27.54 -44.20
N ALA A 96 -13.17 26.55 -43.94
CA ALA A 96 -11.72 26.76 -43.91
C ALA A 96 -11.19 27.14 -45.29
N THR A 97 -10.33 28.15 -45.35
CA THR A 97 -9.69 28.66 -46.56
C THR A 97 -8.23 28.22 -46.71
N ALA A 98 -7.65 27.60 -45.68
CA ALA A 98 -6.28 27.12 -45.66
C ALA A 98 -6.15 25.78 -44.91
N PRO A 99 -5.10 24.98 -45.18
CA PRO A 99 -4.75 23.79 -44.37
C PRO A 99 -4.53 24.14 -42.91
N GLY A 100 -4.89 23.22 -42.02
CA GLY A 100 -4.63 23.38 -40.58
C GLY A 100 -5.50 22.46 -39.74
N ASP A 101 -5.16 22.39 -38.44
CA ASP A 101 -5.99 21.72 -37.45
C ASP A 101 -6.98 22.74 -36.85
N LEU A 102 -8.27 22.50 -37.04
CA LEU A 102 -9.31 23.40 -36.58
C LEU A 102 -9.77 23.12 -35.14
N GLY A 103 -9.23 22.05 -34.53
CA GLY A 103 -9.77 21.59 -33.28
C GLY A 103 -11.23 21.13 -33.36
N ALA A 104 -11.71 20.45 -32.34
CA ALA A 104 -13.14 20.17 -32.20
C ALA A 104 -13.64 20.74 -30.86
N SER A 105 -14.85 21.34 -30.89
CA SER A 105 -15.51 21.72 -29.63
C SER A 105 -16.03 20.46 -28.95
N VAL A 106 -15.15 19.85 -28.13
CA VAL A 106 -15.44 18.61 -27.40
C VAL A 106 -15.47 18.92 -25.89
N THR A 107 -16.52 18.45 -25.25
CA THR A 107 -16.70 18.58 -23.80
C THR A 107 -16.61 17.22 -23.12
N VAL A 108 -16.07 17.20 -21.91
CA VAL A 108 -15.92 16.00 -21.07
C VAL A 108 -16.56 16.31 -19.71
N ASP A 109 -17.43 15.39 -19.23
CA ASP A 109 -18.02 15.52 -17.90
C ASP A 109 -16.99 15.18 -16.82
N ASP A 110 -16.50 16.21 -16.15
CA ASP A 110 -15.53 16.11 -15.07
C ASP A 110 -15.97 15.23 -13.91
N ALA A 111 -17.24 15.21 -13.61
CA ALA A 111 -17.75 14.39 -12.52
C ALA A 111 -17.72 12.90 -12.90
N ARG A 112 -18.09 12.57 -14.13
CA ARG A 112 -17.99 11.20 -14.66
C ARG A 112 -16.54 10.74 -14.73
N LEU A 113 -15.63 11.57 -15.25
CA LEU A 113 -14.21 11.28 -15.34
C LEU A 113 -13.62 11.02 -13.94
N ARG A 114 -13.88 11.90 -12.97
CA ARG A 114 -13.41 11.71 -11.58
C ARG A 114 -13.96 10.42 -10.95
N ARG A 115 -15.26 10.13 -11.15
CA ARG A 115 -15.87 8.89 -10.65
C ARG A 115 -15.24 7.64 -11.26
N TYR A 116 -14.98 7.67 -12.58
CA TYR A 116 -14.32 6.56 -13.27
C TYR A 116 -12.92 6.31 -12.73
N VAL A 117 -12.07 7.34 -12.66
CA VAL A 117 -10.70 7.25 -12.16
C VAL A 117 -10.67 6.81 -10.69
N ALA A 118 -11.60 7.30 -9.86
CA ALA A 118 -11.70 6.87 -8.47
C ALA A 118 -12.11 5.39 -8.32
N ARG A 119 -13.01 4.89 -9.18
CA ARG A 119 -13.37 3.48 -9.21
C ARG A 119 -12.19 2.61 -9.64
N LEU A 120 -11.48 3.03 -10.68
CA LEU A 120 -10.31 2.33 -11.19
C LEU A 120 -9.19 2.27 -10.14
N ASP A 121 -8.94 3.38 -9.41
CA ASP A 121 -7.98 3.39 -8.30
C ASP A 121 -8.36 2.40 -7.20
N ARG A 122 -9.65 2.32 -6.81
CA ARG A 122 -10.09 1.33 -5.81
C ARG A 122 -9.86 -0.12 -6.25
N GLN A 123 -9.99 -0.42 -7.55
CA GLN A 123 -9.79 -1.75 -8.10
C GLN A 123 -8.29 -2.14 -8.15
N LEU A 124 -7.43 -1.18 -8.48
CA LEU A 124 -6.01 -1.44 -8.73
C LEU A 124 -5.11 -1.09 -7.54
N ARG A 125 -5.65 -0.42 -6.53
CA ARG A 125 -4.92 -0.03 -5.33
C ARG A 125 -4.45 -1.26 -4.56
N ARG A 126 -3.20 -1.23 -4.14
CA ARG A 126 -2.63 -2.18 -3.18
C ARG A 126 -2.24 -1.43 -1.93
N ALA A 127 -2.76 -1.86 -0.78
CA ALA A 127 -2.36 -1.28 0.51
C ALA A 127 -0.90 -1.62 0.81
N PRO A 128 -0.13 -0.72 1.44
CA PRO A 128 1.17 -1.08 1.97
C PRO A 128 1.01 -2.06 3.13
N ARG A 129 2.03 -2.86 3.39
CA ARG A 129 2.15 -3.69 4.59
C ARG A 129 3.29 -3.15 5.44
N ASP A 130 3.03 -2.98 6.72
CA ASP A 130 4.04 -2.54 7.67
C ASP A 130 5.06 -3.66 7.95
N ALA A 131 6.23 -3.29 8.45
CA ALA A 131 7.21 -4.25 8.96
C ALA A 131 6.61 -5.03 10.14
N GLU A 132 6.99 -6.29 10.25
CA GLU A 132 6.53 -7.20 11.30
C GLU A 132 7.70 -7.87 12.01
N LEU A 133 7.59 -8.05 13.33
CA LEU A 133 8.47 -8.92 14.07
C LEU A 133 8.08 -10.38 13.78
N VAL A 134 8.95 -11.13 13.09
CA VAL A 134 8.68 -12.51 12.68
C VAL A 134 9.34 -13.56 13.55
N GLY A 135 10.17 -13.16 14.51
CA GLY A 135 10.80 -14.07 15.44
C GLY A 135 12.14 -13.57 15.97
N LEU A 136 12.93 -14.49 16.51
CA LEU A 136 14.26 -14.23 17.04
C LEU A 136 15.30 -15.13 16.38
N VAL A 137 16.55 -14.67 16.33
CA VAL A 137 17.75 -15.49 16.12
C VAL A 137 18.64 -15.30 17.36
N GLY A 138 18.73 -16.32 18.20
CA GLY A 138 19.18 -16.14 19.56
C GLY A 138 18.26 -15.12 20.28
N PHE A 139 18.85 -14.04 20.78
CA PHE A 139 18.09 -12.96 21.40
C PHE A 139 17.90 -11.74 20.48
N ARG A 140 18.24 -11.84 19.19
CA ARG A 140 18.10 -10.75 18.23
C ARG A 140 16.76 -10.83 17.51
N PRO A 141 15.94 -9.76 17.51
CA PRO A 141 14.69 -9.74 16.80
C PRO A 141 14.94 -9.80 15.28
N ARG A 142 14.11 -10.59 14.60
CA ARG A 142 14.04 -10.66 13.15
C ARG A 142 12.74 -10.03 12.66
N PHE A 143 12.86 -9.24 11.62
CA PHE A 143 11.73 -8.52 11.04
C PHE A 143 11.52 -8.95 9.58
N ALA A 144 10.26 -9.02 9.17
CA ALA A 144 9.89 -8.92 7.77
C ALA A 144 9.87 -7.44 7.39
N GLU A 145 10.45 -7.12 6.23
CA GLU A 145 10.41 -5.75 5.70
C GLU A 145 9.00 -5.31 5.36
N GLY A 146 8.72 -4.02 5.55
CA GLY A 146 7.51 -3.41 5.07
C GLY A 146 7.46 -3.44 3.53
N VAL A 147 6.29 -3.72 2.98
CA VAL A 147 6.09 -3.77 1.53
C VAL A 147 5.32 -2.54 1.08
N PRO A 148 5.88 -1.72 0.17
CA PRO A 148 5.15 -0.59 -0.38
C PRO A 148 3.88 -1.03 -1.08
N GLY A 149 2.82 -0.28 -0.88
CA GLY A 149 1.61 -0.36 -1.66
C GLY A 149 1.67 0.51 -2.91
N ARG A 150 0.56 0.59 -3.64
CA ARG A 150 0.43 1.51 -4.78
C ARG A 150 -0.99 2.06 -4.89
N ALA A 151 -1.10 3.23 -5.47
CA ALA A 151 -2.37 3.85 -5.86
C ALA A 151 -2.18 4.59 -7.19
N LEU A 152 -3.26 4.81 -7.92
CA LEU A 152 -3.19 5.66 -9.09
C LEU A 152 -2.90 7.12 -8.70
N ASP A 153 -2.09 7.78 -9.52
CA ASP A 153 -2.02 9.24 -9.53
C ASP A 153 -3.25 9.77 -10.26
N ARG A 154 -4.33 9.97 -9.52
CA ARG A 154 -5.64 10.34 -10.07
C ARG A 154 -5.61 11.66 -10.86
N PRO A 155 -4.96 12.73 -10.39
CA PRO A 155 -4.84 13.96 -11.16
C PRO A 155 -4.17 13.75 -12.50
N ARG A 156 -3.02 13.09 -12.52
CA ARG A 156 -2.25 12.81 -13.73
C ARG A 156 -3.04 11.95 -14.71
N LEU A 157 -3.70 10.89 -14.24
CA LEU A 157 -4.54 10.04 -15.09
C LEU A 157 -5.74 10.79 -15.64
N SER A 158 -6.41 11.60 -14.81
CA SER A 158 -7.55 12.41 -15.27
C SER A 158 -7.14 13.41 -16.34
N SER A 159 -5.98 14.04 -16.19
CA SER A 159 -5.43 14.96 -17.20
C SER A 159 -5.12 14.22 -18.50
N ALA A 160 -4.45 13.06 -18.44
CA ALA A 160 -4.11 12.28 -19.62
C ALA A 160 -5.36 11.80 -20.38
N ILE A 161 -6.37 11.28 -19.68
CA ILE A 161 -7.65 10.89 -20.29
C ILE A 161 -8.34 12.09 -20.94
N ARG A 162 -8.38 13.23 -20.23
CA ARG A 162 -8.99 14.44 -20.76
C ARG A 162 -8.30 14.91 -22.04
N SER A 163 -6.96 15.03 -22.04
CA SER A 163 -6.20 15.41 -23.24
C SER A 163 -6.50 14.47 -24.38
N ALA A 164 -6.39 13.15 -24.17
CA ALA A 164 -6.66 12.19 -25.23
C ALA A 164 -8.10 12.29 -25.79
N LEU A 165 -9.09 12.59 -24.93
CA LEU A 165 -10.47 12.79 -25.35
C LEU A 165 -10.65 14.08 -26.13
N VAL A 166 -9.97 15.16 -25.76
CA VAL A 166 -10.09 16.48 -26.44
C VAL A 166 -9.30 16.50 -27.74
N ASP A 167 -8.07 15.94 -27.71
CA ASP A 167 -7.16 15.96 -28.87
C ASP A 167 -7.46 14.86 -29.90
N GLY A 168 -8.36 13.93 -29.56
CA GLY A 168 -8.68 12.81 -30.44
C GLY A 168 -7.62 11.71 -30.46
N SER A 169 -6.57 11.78 -29.64
CA SER A 169 -5.55 10.72 -29.54
C SER A 169 -6.14 9.41 -29.03
N ARG A 170 -5.65 8.32 -29.62
CA ARG A 170 -6.00 6.94 -29.23
C ARG A 170 -4.79 6.12 -28.85
N ASP A 171 -3.66 6.79 -28.64
CA ASP A 171 -2.46 6.14 -28.11
C ASP A 171 -2.75 5.55 -26.72
N PRO A 172 -2.17 4.38 -26.42
CA PRO A 172 -2.36 3.76 -25.11
C PRO A 172 -1.90 4.68 -23.97
N ILE A 173 -2.80 4.94 -23.03
CA ILE A 173 -2.51 5.71 -21.81
C ILE A 173 -1.98 4.75 -20.74
N VAL A 174 -0.68 4.80 -20.50
CA VAL A 174 -0.07 4.04 -19.39
C VAL A 174 -0.56 4.59 -18.05
N LEU A 175 -1.08 3.73 -17.19
CA LEU A 175 -1.62 4.13 -15.91
C LEU A 175 -0.50 4.63 -14.96
N PRO A 176 -0.56 5.89 -14.51
CA PRO A 176 0.43 6.42 -13.59
C PRO A 176 0.17 5.93 -12.17
N PHE A 177 1.03 5.06 -11.64
CA PHE A 177 0.99 4.66 -10.25
C PHE A 177 1.95 5.50 -9.39
N ARG A 178 1.55 5.74 -8.15
CA ARG A 178 2.40 6.27 -7.09
C ARG A 178 2.57 5.24 -5.99
N ALA A 179 3.75 5.14 -5.41
CA ALA A 179 4.01 4.28 -4.28
C ALA A 179 3.29 4.80 -3.02
N LEU A 180 2.84 3.86 -2.19
CA LEU A 180 2.34 4.11 -0.84
C LEU A 180 3.33 3.50 0.13
N ALA A 181 4.02 4.33 0.90
CA ALA A 181 4.97 3.85 1.89
C ALA A 181 4.25 3.10 3.03
N PRO A 182 4.86 2.04 3.60
CA PRO A 182 4.46 1.48 4.88
C PRO A 182 4.48 2.57 5.96
N LYS A 183 3.63 2.45 6.97
CA LYS A 183 3.66 3.34 8.14
C LYS A 183 4.82 3.03 9.07
N VAL A 184 5.20 1.76 9.13
CA VAL A 184 6.30 1.27 9.94
C VAL A 184 7.27 0.51 9.05
N ASP A 185 8.51 0.96 8.97
CA ASP A 185 9.64 0.23 8.42
C ASP A 185 10.46 -0.43 9.55
N VAL A 186 11.41 -1.29 9.20
CA VAL A 186 12.22 -2.02 10.18
C VAL A 186 13.05 -1.08 11.05
N ARG A 187 13.54 0.04 10.52
CA ARG A 187 14.38 0.99 11.25
C ARG A 187 13.58 1.78 12.28
N HIS A 188 12.32 2.03 11.99
CA HIS A 188 11.38 2.80 12.83
C HIS A 188 10.31 1.91 13.46
N PHE A 189 10.61 0.63 13.64
CA PHE A 189 9.68 -0.31 14.27
C PHE A 189 9.37 0.07 15.72
N GLY A 190 10.32 0.71 16.37
CA GLY A 190 10.24 1.14 17.76
C GLY A 190 10.74 0.07 18.74
N PRO A 191 10.45 0.24 20.04
CA PRO A 191 11.01 -0.60 21.08
C PRO A 191 10.47 -2.04 21.02
N VAL A 192 11.40 -3.00 21.16
CA VAL A 192 11.11 -4.43 21.37
C VAL A 192 11.92 -4.90 22.57
N VAL A 193 11.25 -5.50 23.54
CA VAL A 193 11.89 -6.14 24.68
C VAL A 193 12.05 -7.62 24.40
N VAL A 194 13.26 -8.14 24.54
CA VAL A 194 13.53 -9.58 24.43
C VAL A 194 14.07 -10.08 25.78
N ILE A 195 13.51 -11.17 26.26
CA ILE A 195 13.88 -11.75 27.57
C ILE A 195 14.30 -13.20 27.35
N GLY A 196 15.54 -13.51 27.69
CA GLY A 196 16.02 -14.88 27.81
C GLY A 196 15.66 -15.41 29.18
N ARG A 197 14.71 -16.35 29.27
CA ARG A 197 14.20 -16.87 30.53
C ARG A 197 15.27 -17.57 31.35
N TYR A 198 16.07 -18.43 30.73
CA TYR A 198 17.16 -19.12 31.41
C TYR A 198 18.47 -18.34 31.38
N ALA A 199 18.64 -17.45 30.41
CA ALA A 199 19.77 -16.52 30.39
C ALA A 199 19.67 -15.45 31.50
N ASN A 200 18.47 -15.26 32.07
CA ASN A 200 18.19 -14.22 33.07
C ASN A 200 18.64 -12.82 32.61
N ARG A 201 18.38 -12.52 31.34
CA ARG A 201 18.74 -11.25 30.71
C ARG A 201 17.56 -10.66 29.95
N LEU A 202 17.46 -9.36 30.04
CA LEU A 202 16.55 -8.55 29.25
C LEU A 202 17.36 -7.69 28.28
N PHE A 203 16.95 -7.67 27.04
CA PHE A 203 17.51 -6.87 25.97
C PHE A 203 16.45 -5.90 25.49
N LEU A 204 16.78 -4.62 25.42
CA LEU A 204 15.95 -3.61 24.76
C LEU A 204 16.53 -3.34 23.37
N TYR A 205 15.68 -3.44 22.37
CA TYR A 205 15.98 -3.07 20.98
C TYR A 205 15.12 -1.86 20.55
N ASP A 206 15.65 -1.06 19.63
CA ASP A 206 14.89 -0.09 18.84
C ASP A 206 15.01 -0.52 17.38
N GLY A 207 13.92 -1.08 16.84
CA GLY A 207 14.00 -1.87 15.62
C GLY A 207 15.04 -2.98 15.74
N PRO A 208 16.01 -3.11 14.79
CA PRO A 208 17.06 -4.12 14.84
C PRO A 208 18.24 -3.75 15.75
N LYS A 209 18.30 -2.50 16.25
CA LYS A 209 19.42 -1.98 17.03
C LYS A 209 19.30 -2.33 18.51
N LEU A 210 20.29 -3.03 19.04
CA LEU A 210 20.39 -3.23 20.49
C LEU A 210 20.68 -1.90 21.18
N VAL A 211 19.81 -1.53 22.13
CA VAL A 211 19.92 -0.30 22.92
C VAL A 211 20.60 -0.58 24.26
N SER A 212 20.16 -1.62 24.97
CA SER A 212 20.72 -1.97 26.28
C SER A 212 20.44 -3.41 26.66
N THR A 213 21.19 -3.90 27.63
CA THR A 213 21.03 -5.24 28.22
C THR A 213 21.06 -5.14 29.74
N PHE A 214 20.18 -5.88 30.42
CA PHE A 214 20.06 -5.87 31.86
C PHE A 214 20.03 -7.30 32.41
N PRO A 215 20.69 -7.58 33.56
CA PRO A 215 20.40 -8.77 34.35
C PRO A 215 19.00 -8.65 34.92
N VAL A 216 18.25 -9.76 34.90
CA VAL A 216 16.90 -9.84 35.44
C VAL A 216 16.73 -11.09 36.27
N ALA A 217 15.72 -11.13 37.16
CA ALA A 217 15.27 -12.38 37.72
C ALA A 217 14.01 -12.83 36.97
N THR A 218 13.97 -14.11 36.60
CA THR A 218 12.81 -14.76 35.96
C THR A 218 12.16 -15.75 36.94
N GLY A 219 11.06 -16.37 36.53
CA GLY A 219 10.34 -17.34 37.33
C GLY A 219 11.15 -18.58 37.62
N GLN A 220 11.11 -19.04 38.89
CA GLN A 220 11.66 -20.32 39.34
C GLN A 220 10.89 -21.50 38.70
N SER A 221 11.45 -22.71 38.76
CA SER A 221 10.88 -23.88 38.07
C SER A 221 9.42 -24.18 38.44
N ARG A 222 9.02 -23.91 39.69
CA ARG A 222 7.64 -24.10 40.18
C ARG A 222 6.67 -23.03 39.62
N TYR A 223 7.17 -21.84 39.29
CA TYR A 223 6.40 -20.68 38.81
C TYR A 223 7.12 -20.06 37.61
N PRO A 224 7.20 -20.78 36.49
CA PRO A 224 8.01 -20.34 35.35
C PRO A 224 7.45 -19.10 34.68
N THR A 225 8.32 -18.17 34.32
CA THR A 225 7.94 -17.09 33.41
C THR A 225 7.47 -17.70 32.09
N PRO A 226 6.27 -17.36 31.59
CA PRO A 226 5.75 -17.90 30.32
C PRO A 226 6.63 -17.47 29.13
N THR A 227 6.77 -18.34 28.14
CA THR A 227 7.46 -18.04 26.89
C THR A 227 6.45 -17.69 25.80
N GLY A 228 6.86 -16.84 24.87
CA GLY A 228 5.99 -16.38 23.78
C GLY A 228 6.22 -14.92 23.45
N THR A 229 5.29 -14.38 22.65
CA THR A 229 5.27 -12.96 22.29
C THR A 229 4.08 -12.30 22.98
N PHE A 230 4.36 -11.31 23.76
CA PHE A 230 3.43 -10.54 24.57
C PHE A 230 3.49 -9.06 24.23
N ARG A 231 2.56 -8.29 24.81
CA ARG A 231 2.56 -6.82 24.74
C ARG A 231 2.47 -6.23 26.12
N ILE A 232 3.10 -5.08 26.32
CA ILE A 232 2.82 -4.25 27.51
C ILE A 232 1.39 -3.71 27.33
N VAL A 233 0.53 -3.95 28.32
CA VAL A 233 -0.87 -3.49 28.33
C VAL A 233 -1.16 -2.52 29.46
N ASP A 234 -0.30 -2.47 30.48
CA ASP A 234 -0.44 -1.60 31.63
C ASP A 234 0.92 -1.08 32.08
N MET A 235 0.96 0.19 32.47
CA MET A 235 2.20 0.84 32.95
C MET A 235 1.88 1.73 34.14
N GLN A 236 2.52 1.46 35.29
CA GLN A 236 2.28 2.18 36.53
C GLN A 236 3.59 2.69 37.15
N ARG A 237 3.54 3.93 37.64
CA ARG A 237 4.57 4.54 38.49
C ARG A 237 4.16 4.40 39.95
N ASN A 238 5.08 4.00 40.82
CA ASN A 238 4.84 3.77 42.25
C ASN A 238 3.57 2.92 42.49
N PRO A 239 3.54 1.68 41.95
CA PRO A 239 2.36 0.84 42.00
C PRO A 239 2.09 0.36 43.42
N TRP A 240 0.82 0.11 43.74
CA TRP A 240 0.48 -0.78 44.83
C TRP A 240 0.78 -2.22 44.42
N TRP A 241 1.30 -3.02 45.30
CA TRP A 241 1.36 -4.46 45.10
C TRP A 241 0.16 -5.12 45.75
N TYR A 242 -0.56 -5.92 45.01
CA TYR A 242 -1.65 -6.76 45.48
C TYR A 242 -1.26 -8.22 45.37
N PRO A 243 -1.38 -9.02 46.44
CA PRO A 243 -1.15 -10.46 46.37
C PRO A 243 -2.07 -11.09 45.34
N PRO A 244 -1.56 -11.90 44.39
CA PRO A 244 -2.43 -12.54 43.40
C PRO A 244 -3.37 -13.54 44.12
N PRO A 245 -4.71 -13.38 43.98
CA PRO A 245 -5.68 -14.07 44.84
C PRO A 245 -5.73 -15.59 44.59
N THR A 246 -5.29 -16.05 43.45
CA THR A 246 -5.30 -17.46 43.03
C THR A 246 -4.01 -18.20 43.34
N SER A 247 -2.96 -17.51 43.85
CA SER A 247 -1.66 -18.09 44.06
C SER A 247 -1.48 -18.55 45.49
N GLU A 248 -1.18 -19.84 45.71
CA GLU A 248 -0.97 -20.43 47.04
C GLU A 248 0.14 -19.72 47.84
N TRP A 249 1.22 -19.33 47.14
CA TRP A 249 2.37 -18.65 47.79
C TRP A 249 2.02 -17.26 48.31
N ALA A 250 0.94 -16.66 47.82
CA ALA A 250 0.48 -15.33 48.21
C ALA A 250 -0.64 -15.34 49.25
N ARG A 251 -1.09 -16.53 49.65
CA ARG A 251 -2.20 -16.70 50.62
C ARG A 251 -1.88 -16.05 51.95
N GLY A 252 -2.72 -15.17 52.42
CA GLY A 252 -2.58 -14.46 53.70
C GLY A 252 -1.67 -13.22 53.63
N LEU A 253 -1.01 -12.95 52.52
CA LEU A 253 -0.24 -11.73 52.38
C LEU A 253 -1.20 -10.53 52.21
N GLN A 254 -0.77 -9.36 52.71
CA GLN A 254 -1.50 -8.12 52.64
C GLN A 254 -1.01 -7.26 51.44
N PRO A 255 -1.86 -6.40 50.88
CA PRO A 255 -1.41 -5.39 49.93
C PRO A 255 -0.30 -4.51 50.49
N VAL A 256 0.69 -4.17 49.65
CA VAL A 256 1.81 -3.34 50.02
C VAL A 256 1.72 -1.99 49.28
N PRO A 257 1.70 -0.87 50.00
CA PRO A 257 1.67 0.45 49.38
C PRO A 257 2.98 0.78 48.67
N PRO A 258 2.99 1.84 47.80
CA PRO A 258 4.22 2.38 47.24
C PRO A 258 5.24 2.72 48.34
N GLY A 259 6.49 2.39 48.10
CA GLY A 259 7.58 2.67 49.06
C GLY A 259 8.70 1.65 49.02
N PRO A 260 9.71 1.78 49.91
CA PRO A 260 10.93 0.96 49.88
C PRO A 260 10.71 -0.55 50.05
N GLY A 261 9.63 -0.95 50.72
CA GLY A 261 9.27 -2.35 50.97
C GLY A 261 8.40 -2.97 49.87
N ASN A 262 8.01 -2.22 48.85
CA ASN A 262 7.11 -2.73 47.80
C ASN A 262 7.85 -3.72 46.86
N PRO A 263 7.35 -4.95 46.72
CA PRO A 263 8.00 -5.97 45.89
C PRO A 263 8.12 -5.59 44.40
N LEU A 264 7.26 -4.66 43.89
CA LEU A 264 7.29 -4.17 42.50
C LEU A 264 8.28 -3.01 42.32
N GLY A 265 8.90 -2.52 43.38
CA GLY A 265 9.70 -1.29 43.32
C GLY A 265 8.88 -0.08 42.94
N THR A 266 9.42 0.73 42.03
CA THR A 266 8.82 2.00 41.60
C THR A 266 8.12 1.97 40.25
N ARG A 267 8.24 0.86 39.50
CA ARG A 267 7.68 0.72 38.15
C ARG A 267 7.09 -0.67 37.95
N TRP A 268 5.94 -0.68 37.28
CA TRP A 268 5.26 -1.87 36.78
C TRP A 268 4.95 -1.73 35.31
N MET A 269 5.24 -2.74 34.52
CA MET A 269 4.90 -2.89 33.11
C MET A 269 4.21 -4.25 32.93
N GLY A 270 2.89 -4.26 33.00
CA GLY A 270 2.04 -5.47 32.90
C GLY A 270 1.96 -5.98 31.48
N LEU A 271 2.05 -7.30 31.32
CA LEU A 271 1.92 -7.97 30.03
C LEU A 271 0.49 -8.46 29.81
N ASP A 272 0.12 -8.74 28.55
CA ASP A 272 -1.17 -9.32 28.14
C ASP A 272 -1.32 -10.80 28.50
N VAL A 273 -0.68 -11.21 29.58
CA VAL A 273 -0.81 -12.49 30.25
C VAL A 273 -1.03 -12.26 31.76
N TYR A 274 -2.01 -12.95 32.32
CA TYR A 274 -2.45 -12.70 33.67
C TYR A 274 -1.32 -12.86 34.70
N GLY A 275 -1.16 -11.84 35.54
CA GLY A 275 -0.24 -11.86 36.68
C GLY A 275 1.25 -11.76 36.36
N VAL A 276 1.61 -11.48 35.11
CA VAL A 276 3.00 -11.34 34.66
C VAL A 276 3.31 -9.93 34.23
N GLY A 277 4.44 -9.41 34.68
CA GLY A 277 4.93 -8.08 34.29
C GLY A 277 6.42 -7.96 34.49
N ILE A 278 6.96 -6.86 34.00
CA ILE A 278 8.34 -6.41 34.22
C ILE A 278 8.29 -5.30 35.28
N HIS A 279 9.10 -5.42 36.33
CA HIS A 279 9.06 -4.45 37.43
C HIS A 279 10.40 -4.32 38.15
N GLY A 280 10.54 -3.28 38.94
CA GLY A 280 11.68 -3.12 39.86
C GLY A 280 11.63 -4.11 41.00
N THR A 281 12.77 -4.34 41.69
CA THR A 281 12.80 -5.14 42.88
C THR A 281 13.77 -4.53 43.89
N PRO A 282 13.41 -4.51 45.22
CA PRO A 282 14.36 -4.20 46.28
C PRO A 282 15.34 -5.36 46.55
N ASP A 283 14.99 -6.60 46.10
CA ASP A 283 15.84 -7.80 46.24
C ASP A 283 16.83 -7.89 45.05
N ALA A 284 17.89 -7.12 45.14
CA ALA A 284 18.94 -7.10 44.13
C ALA A 284 19.71 -8.43 44.03
N ALA A 285 19.73 -9.25 45.08
CA ALA A 285 20.42 -10.54 45.09
C ALA A 285 19.71 -11.58 44.19
N SER A 286 18.43 -11.39 43.90
CA SER A 286 17.69 -12.27 42.97
C SER A 286 18.04 -12.08 41.49
N LEU A 287 18.69 -10.98 41.12
CA LEU A 287 19.00 -10.65 39.72
C LEU A 287 20.08 -11.59 39.16
N GLY A 288 19.85 -12.08 37.94
CA GLY A 288 20.68 -13.09 37.27
C GLY A 288 20.24 -14.53 37.58
N TYR A 289 19.19 -14.74 38.37
CA TYR A 289 18.68 -16.05 38.74
C TYR A 289 17.20 -16.25 38.45
N SER A 290 16.77 -17.50 38.31
CA SER A 290 15.36 -17.87 38.22
C SER A 290 14.75 -17.94 39.63
N ALA A 291 14.39 -16.80 40.20
CA ALA A 291 14.03 -16.64 41.60
C ALA A 291 12.65 -16.02 41.86
N SER A 292 11.92 -15.60 40.80
CA SER A 292 10.61 -14.99 40.96
C SER A 292 9.45 -16.00 40.94
N HIS A 293 8.24 -15.51 41.14
CA HIS A 293 7.00 -16.30 40.98
C HIS A 293 6.35 -16.06 39.62
N GLY A 294 7.16 -15.87 38.56
CA GLY A 294 6.70 -15.70 37.17
C GLY A 294 6.95 -14.33 36.54
N CYS A 295 6.95 -13.26 37.33
CA CYS A 295 7.30 -11.91 36.87
C CYS A 295 8.80 -11.76 36.56
N ILE A 296 9.12 -10.71 35.84
CA ILE A 296 10.49 -10.35 35.45
C ILE A 296 10.94 -9.18 36.36
N ARG A 297 11.90 -9.46 37.25
CA ARG A 297 12.45 -8.48 38.21
C ARG A 297 13.65 -7.78 37.59
N MET A 298 13.76 -6.47 37.77
CA MET A 298 14.89 -5.64 37.38
C MET A 298 15.39 -4.83 38.60
N ALA A 299 16.64 -4.40 38.56
CA ALA A 299 17.08 -3.34 39.48
C ALA A 299 16.17 -2.11 39.31
N ILE A 300 15.79 -1.45 40.40
CA ILE A 300 14.86 -0.30 40.38
C ILE A 300 15.31 0.77 39.37
N PRO A 301 16.56 1.24 39.34
CA PRO A 301 16.99 2.23 38.35
C PRO A 301 16.88 1.73 36.90
N SER A 302 17.12 0.43 36.69
CA SER A 302 16.99 -0.17 35.35
C SER A 302 15.54 -0.26 34.91
N ALA A 303 14.62 -0.59 35.80
CA ALA A 303 13.19 -0.60 35.53
C ALA A 303 12.65 0.81 35.23
N GLU A 304 13.12 1.82 35.95
CA GLU A 304 12.83 3.22 35.70
C GLU A 304 13.33 3.66 34.31
N TRP A 305 14.57 3.30 33.99
CA TRP A 305 15.17 3.61 32.68
C TRP A 305 14.42 2.95 31.52
N LEU A 306 14.03 1.68 31.70
CA LEU A 306 13.25 0.93 30.69
C LEU A 306 11.86 1.54 30.51
N PHE A 307 11.18 1.86 31.62
CA PHE A 307 9.83 2.42 31.64
C PHE A 307 9.70 3.69 30.78
N GLU A 308 10.71 4.55 30.76
CA GLU A 308 10.71 5.79 29.97
C GLU A 308 10.94 5.53 28.45
N ARG A 309 11.28 4.29 28.05
CA ARG A 309 11.64 3.93 26.68
C ARG A 309 10.69 2.95 26.03
N VAL A 310 9.76 2.42 26.79
CA VAL A 310 8.68 1.55 26.31
C VAL A 310 7.33 2.23 26.49
N ARG A 311 6.30 1.66 25.89
CA ARG A 311 4.92 2.15 25.98
C ARG A 311 3.93 1.00 25.94
N VAL A 312 2.68 1.26 26.27
CA VAL A 312 1.58 0.33 26.01
C VAL A 312 1.58 -0.04 24.52
N GLY A 313 1.51 -1.33 24.23
CA GLY A 313 1.65 -1.91 22.90
C GLY A 313 3.06 -2.35 22.53
N THR A 314 4.11 -1.99 23.30
CA THR A 314 5.48 -2.50 23.09
C THR A 314 5.50 -4.03 23.14
N LEU A 315 6.14 -4.64 22.13
CA LEU A 315 6.31 -6.08 22.05
C LEU A 315 7.35 -6.58 23.07
N VAL A 316 7.01 -7.67 23.74
CA VAL A 316 7.88 -8.38 24.69
C VAL A 316 7.96 -9.83 24.26
N VAL A 317 9.13 -10.27 23.82
CA VAL A 317 9.38 -11.67 23.42
C VAL A 317 10.14 -12.36 24.53
N ILE A 318 9.57 -13.40 25.11
CA ILE A 318 10.20 -14.20 26.15
C ILE A 318 10.59 -15.54 25.56
N ALA A 319 11.89 -15.75 25.39
CA ALA A 319 12.47 -16.96 24.84
C ALA A 319 12.92 -17.91 25.97
N SER A 320 12.89 -19.20 25.69
CA SER A 320 13.34 -20.25 26.61
C SER A 320 14.86 -20.42 26.66
N ALA A 321 15.60 -19.73 25.76
CA ALA A 321 17.07 -19.80 25.71
C ALA A 321 17.74 -18.97 26.82
#